data_a0dcfaa9ac5fb0ab29d087b5e1a61693
#
_entry.id   a0dcfaa9ac5fb0ab29d087b5e1a61693
#
_cell.length_a   1.000
_cell.length_b   1.000
_cell.length_c   1.000
_cell.angle_alpha   90.00
_cell.angle_beta   90.00
_cell.angle_gamma   90.00
#
_symmetry.space_group_name_H-M   'P 1'
#
loop_
_entity.id
_entity.type
_entity.pdbx_description
1 polymer ?
#
loop_
_entity_poly.entity_id
_entity_poly.type
_entity_poly.pdbx_seq_one_letter_code
_entity_poly.pdbx_strand_id
1 'polypeptide(L)'
;FIMAFIFACSLCVTNSSCNDKKMDGADSLASDSTLVDTTAADSTDEIIAETPMPKAADELFDDFIFNFAANKKLQMKRICFPLPVYKNGKLTKEIEKGKWKMEHFFMRQGYYTLIFDNKAQIKLVKDTTISHVVVEKIFFKIKTVQQFVFDRKNGEWMLTAIEYKPIFRNMNASFLKFYEKFSRDSLFQINSMAEEVKFTTPDPDDDFSSITGNMMPEQWPDFKPGLIPTGTLYNIIYGQKYSESTRKVFMVRGIANGLEIEMVFRRRSGKWLLTEFSC
;
A
#
# COMPACT_ATOMS: atom_id res chain seq x y z
N PHE A 1 -6.89 -43.45 -22.13
CA PHE A 1 -5.64 -43.16 -22.86
C PHE A 1 -5.01 -41.96 -22.17
N ILE A 2 -3.93 -42.23 -21.42
CA ILE A 2 -3.14 -41.26 -20.66
C ILE A 2 -2.04 -40.82 -21.61
N MET A 3 -1.93 -39.52 -21.86
CA MET A 3 -0.70 -38.92 -22.42
C MET A 3 -0.07 -38.01 -21.39
N ALA A 4 1.06 -38.44 -20.88
CA ALA A 4 1.95 -37.64 -20.05
C ALA A 4 2.88 -36.84 -20.96
N PHE A 5 2.89 -35.53 -20.83
CA PHE A 5 3.91 -34.66 -21.42
C PHE A 5 4.96 -34.30 -20.37
N ILE A 6 6.14 -34.86 -20.56
CA ILE A 6 7.35 -34.50 -19.81
C ILE A 6 8.02 -33.37 -20.59
N PHE A 7 8.12 -32.17 -20.00
CA PHE A 7 8.94 -31.11 -20.55
C PHE A 7 10.27 -31.07 -19.82
N ALA A 8 11.33 -31.44 -20.54
CA ALA A 8 12.70 -31.34 -20.09
C ALA A 8 13.23 -29.94 -20.39
N CYS A 9 13.57 -29.17 -19.34
CA CYS A 9 14.28 -27.90 -19.45
C CYS A 9 15.76 -28.15 -19.67
N SER A 10 16.26 -27.79 -20.84
CA SER A 10 17.69 -27.77 -21.18
C SER A 10 18.32 -26.45 -20.78
N LEU A 11 19.30 -26.51 -19.86
CA LEU A 11 20.15 -25.39 -19.50
C LEU A 11 21.20 -25.17 -20.59
N CYS A 12 21.16 -24.03 -21.28
CA CYS A 12 22.26 -23.54 -22.10
C CYS A 12 23.08 -22.50 -21.31
N VAL A 13 24.26 -22.90 -20.87
CA VAL A 13 25.30 -22.00 -20.36
C VAL A 13 26.15 -21.58 -21.56
N THR A 14 26.16 -20.32 -21.92
CA THR A 14 27.13 -19.78 -22.89
C THR A 14 28.12 -18.90 -22.14
N ASN A 15 29.35 -19.45 -21.99
CA ASN A 15 30.56 -18.67 -21.68
C ASN A 15 30.97 -17.89 -22.92
N SER A 16 31.11 -16.57 -22.80
CA SER A 16 31.84 -15.75 -23.77
C SER A 16 33.09 -15.18 -23.11
N SER A 17 34.20 -15.73 -23.53
CA SER A 17 35.54 -15.24 -23.25
C SER A 17 35.87 -14.08 -24.21
N CYS A 18 36.30 -12.94 -23.72
CA CYS A 18 36.91 -11.90 -24.53
C CYS A 18 38.39 -11.76 -24.24
N ASN A 19 39.11 -11.75 -25.30
CA ASN A 19 40.56 -11.88 -25.51
C ASN A 19 41.30 -10.57 -25.23
N ASP A 20 42.52 -10.75 -24.70
CA ASP A 20 43.52 -9.73 -24.43
C ASP A 20 44.05 -9.02 -25.67
N LYS A 21 44.34 -7.73 -25.53
CA LYS A 21 45.47 -7.10 -26.23
C LYS A 21 46.28 -6.24 -25.26
N LYS A 22 47.51 -6.69 -25.02
CA LYS A 22 48.62 -5.96 -24.40
C LYS A 22 49.04 -4.76 -25.26
N MET A 23 49.38 -3.65 -24.60
CA MET A 23 50.49 -2.79 -25.02
C MET A 23 51.18 -2.20 -23.77
N ASP A 24 52.50 -2.31 -23.77
CA ASP A 24 53.41 -1.98 -22.68
C ASP A 24 53.62 -0.46 -22.53
N GLY A 25 53.94 -0.06 -21.29
CA GLY A 25 54.49 1.25 -20.96
C GLY A 25 54.64 1.43 -19.46
N ALA A 26 55.84 1.20 -18.97
CA ALA A 26 56.22 1.32 -17.56
C ALA A 26 56.16 2.77 -17.04
N ASP A 27 55.70 2.99 -15.80
CA ASP A 27 56.59 3.44 -14.72
C ASP A 27 55.90 3.39 -13.35
N SER A 28 56.72 3.15 -12.35
CA SER A 28 56.43 2.88 -10.95
C SER A 28 56.00 4.12 -10.18
N LEU A 29 55.15 3.94 -9.12
CA LEU A 29 55.47 4.24 -7.72
C LEU A 29 54.21 4.09 -6.79
N ALA A 30 54.43 3.24 -5.78
CA ALA A 30 53.94 3.30 -4.39
C ALA A 30 52.44 3.46 -4.06
N SER A 31 51.90 2.37 -3.53
CA SER A 31 51.23 2.22 -2.22
C SER A 31 50.42 3.42 -1.68
N ASP A 32 49.10 3.26 -1.64
CA ASP A 32 48.40 3.39 -0.36
C ASP A 32 47.02 2.69 -0.41
N SER A 33 46.85 1.77 0.51
CA SER A 33 45.60 1.03 0.72
C SER A 33 44.69 1.86 1.64
N THR A 34 43.75 2.57 1.08
CA THR A 34 42.61 3.10 1.86
C THR A 34 41.37 2.30 1.53
N LEU A 35 40.87 1.62 2.55
CA LEU A 35 39.58 1.00 2.62
C LEU A 35 38.50 2.06 2.26
N VAL A 36 37.86 1.91 1.12
CA VAL A 36 36.67 2.71 0.78
C VAL A 36 35.52 2.09 1.53
N ASP A 37 35.17 2.73 2.63
CA ASP A 37 33.98 2.50 3.42
C ASP A 37 32.74 2.77 2.57
N THR A 38 31.87 1.78 2.44
CA THR A 38 30.64 1.80 1.66
C THR A 38 29.56 2.63 2.37
N THR A 39 29.60 3.95 2.24
CA THR A 39 28.50 4.85 2.66
C THR A 39 27.78 5.48 1.48
N ALA A 40 27.47 4.68 0.44
CA ALA A 40 26.71 5.17 -0.71
C ALA A 40 25.19 5.22 -0.51
N ALA A 41 24.67 4.71 0.62
CA ALA A 41 23.24 4.73 0.93
C ALA A 41 22.77 6.04 1.59
N ASP A 42 23.67 6.80 2.20
CA ASP A 42 23.31 8.01 2.96
C ASP A 42 23.20 9.26 2.07
N SER A 43 23.92 9.29 0.94
CA SER A 43 23.93 10.46 0.03
C SER A 43 22.67 10.61 -0.83
N THR A 44 21.99 9.51 -1.14
CA THR A 44 20.74 9.55 -1.95
C THR A 44 19.56 10.04 -1.11
N ASP A 45 19.50 9.66 0.15
CA ASP A 45 18.49 10.13 1.09
C ASP A 45 18.67 11.62 1.43
N GLU A 46 19.90 12.13 1.47
CA GLU A 46 20.18 13.56 1.65
C GLU A 46 19.77 14.39 0.43
N ILE A 47 20.04 13.91 -0.80
CA ILE A 47 19.65 14.61 -2.04
C ILE A 47 18.12 14.69 -2.18
N ILE A 48 17.40 13.61 -1.85
CA ILE A 48 15.92 13.59 -1.83
C ILE A 48 15.40 14.57 -0.76
N ALA A 49 16.08 14.67 0.39
CA ALA A 49 15.69 15.54 1.49
C ALA A 49 15.88 17.03 1.20
N GLU A 50 16.76 17.40 0.27
CA GLU A 50 17.08 18.81 -0.07
C GLU A 50 16.27 19.36 -1.25
N THR A 51 15.68 18.49 -2.08
CA THR A 51 14.85 18.93 -3.19
C THR A 51 13.54 19.53 -2.68
N PRO A 52 13.23 20.81 -2.96
CA PRO A 52 11.95 21.39 -2.56
C PRO A 52 10.80 20.65 -3.24
N MET A 53 9.79 20.27 -2.48
CA MET A 53 8.60 19.64 -3.04
C MET A 53 7.89 20.64 -3.97
N PRO A 54 7.57 20.28 -5.22
CA PRO A 54 6.81 21.12 -6.12
C PRO A 54 5.47 21.53 -5.50
N LYS A 55 5.00 22.77 -5.76
CA LYS A 55 3.67 23.21 -5.28
C LYS A 55 2.54 22.29 -5.72
N ALA A 56 2.65 21.72 -6.92
CA ALA A 56 1.71 20.73 -7.45
C ALA A 56 1.61 19.45 -6.61
N ALA A 57 2.63 19.10 -5.83
CA ALA A 57 2.61 17.90 -4.98
C ALA A 57 1.67 18.02 -3.77
N ASP A 58 1.12 19.21 -3.46
CA ASP A 58 0.06 19.39 -2.48
C ASP A 58 -1.35 19.34 -3.09
N GLU A 59 -1.49 19.25 -4.41
CA GLU A 59 -2.80 19.22 -5.07
C GLU A 59 -3.52 17.92 -4.77
N LEU A 60 -2.84 16.79 -4.91
CA LEU A 60 -3.36 15.48 -4.55
C LEU A 60 -2.74 14.98 -3.24
N PHE A 61 -3.56 14.36 -2.42
CA PHE A 61 -3.07 13.81 -1.16
C PHE A 61 -2.08 12.66 -1.37
N ASP A 62 -2.26 11.85 -2.43
CA ASP A 62 -1.35 10.74 -2.75
C ASP A 62 0.08 11.25 -3.03
N ASP A 63 0.22 12.32 -3.82
CA ASP A 63 1.52 12.90 -4.12
C ASP A 63 2.20 13.45 -2.87
N PHE A 64 1.43 14.07 -1.98
CA PHE A 64 1.91 14.56 -0.71
C PHE A 64 2.34 13.44 0.24
N ILE A 65 1.50 12.41 0.44
CA ILE A 65 1.73 11.40 1.49
C ILE A 65 2.96 10.53 1.21
N PHE A 66 3.27 10.24 -0.06
CA PHE A 66 4.48 9.50 -0.42
C PHE A 66 5.74 10.27 -0.08
N ASN A 67 5.79 11.55 -0.42
CA ASN A 67 6.88 12.44 -0.07
C ASN A 67 6.99 12.62 1.46
N PHE A 68 5.86 12.82 2.14
CA PHE A 68 5.80 12.96 3.60
C PHE A 68 6.31 11.70 4.31
N ALA A 69 5.94 10.51 3.87
CA ALA A 69 6.36 9.24 4.45
C ALA A 69 7.85 8.93 4.22
N ALA A 70 8.44 9.43 3.12
CA ALA A 70 9.84 9.21 2.76
C ALA A 70 10.79 10.26 3.36
N ASN A 71 10.32 11.48 3.70
CA ASN A 71 11.18 12.60 4.01
C ASN A 71 10.99 13.14 5.45
N LYS A 72 11.99 12.93 6.31
CA LYS A 72 11.98 13.39 7.71
C LYS A 72 11.89 14.93 7.83
N LYS A 73 12.62 15.68 6.99
CA LYS A 73 12.60 17.16 7.02
C LYS A 73 11.19 17.66 6.64
N LEU A 74 10.53 17.01 5.68
CA LEU A 74 9.16 17.33 5.29
C LEU A 74 8.18 17.04 6.44
N GLN A 75 8.29 15.90 7.12
CA GLN A 75 7.45 15.61 8.29
C GLN A 75 7.59 16.71 9.34
N MET A 76 8.82 17.14 9.65
CA MET A 76 9.05 18.21 10.63
C MET A 76 8.47 19.57 10.24
N LYS A 77 8.24 19.82 8.95
CA LYS A 77 7.61 21.05 8.43
C LYS A 77 6.09 20.95 8.37
N ARG A 78 5.57 19.75 8.10
CA ARG A 78 4.16 19.49 7.79
C ARG A 78 3.40 18.84 8.95
N ILE A 79 3.91 18.95 10.17
CA ILE A 79 3.23 18.54 11.41
C ILE A 79 2.92 19.78 12.24
N CYS A 80 1.67 19.90 12.70
CA CYS A 80 1.26 20.91 13.64
C CYS A 80 1.74 20.53 15.05
N PHE A 81 2.84 21.13 15.51
CA PHE A 81 3.37 20.91 16.86
C PHE A 81 2.89 22.00 17.85
N PRO A 82 2.63 21.63 19.13
CA PRO A 82 2.62 20.27 19.67
C PRO A 82 1.50 19.43 19.04
N LEU A 83 1.80 18.19 18.64
CA LEU A 83 0.86 17.33 17.95
C LEU A 83 -0.04 16.61 18.97
N PRO A 84 -1.37 16.88 18.98
CA PRO A 84 -2.28 16.26 19.92
C PRO A 84 -2.50 14.79 19.60
N VAL A 85 -2.53 13.97 20.65
CA VAL A 85 -2.82 12.53 20.59
C VAL A 85 -4.07 12.25 21.40
N TYR A 86 -5.08 11.76 20.71
CA TYR A 86 -6.36 11.40 21.31
C TYR A 86 -6.47 9.88 21.49
N LYS A 87 -7.22 9.47 22.50
CA LYS A 87 -7.67 8.09 22.67
C LYS A 87 -9.16 8.09 22.96
N ASN A 88 -9.94 7.50 22.07
CA ASN A 88 -11.41 7.50 22.15
C ASN A 88 -12.02 8.92 22.25
N GLY A 89 -11.49 9.88 21.51
CA GLY A 89 -11.94 11.26 21.51
C GLY A 89 -11.44 12.13 22.68
N LYS A 90 -10.68 11.56 23.62
CA LYS A 90 -10.10 12.31 24.73
C LYS A 90 -8.63 12.58 24.48
N LEU A 91 -8.19 13.85 24.64
CA LEU A 91 -6.78 14.22 24.59
C LEU A 91 -6.02 13.47 25.70
N THR A 92 -4.96 12.77 25.35
CA THR A 92 -4.15 11.99 26.29
C THR A 92 -2.75 12.53 26.46
N LYS A 93 -2.19 13.08 25.41
CA LYS A 93 -0.85 13.72 25.41
C LYS A 93 -0.68 14.59 24.17
N GLU A 94 0.38 15.37 24.19
CA GLU A 94 0.89 16.09 23.03
C GLU A 94 2.32 15.66 22.74
N ILE A 95 2.67 15.64 21.46
CA ILE A 95 4.02 15.30 21.01
C ILE A 95 4.72 16.60 20.60
N GLU A 96 5.74 16.97 21.35
CA GLU A 96 6.61 18.08 21.03
C GLU A 96 7.47 17.78 19.79
N LYS A 97 7.87 18.83 19.07
CA LYS A 97 8.66 18.72 17.85
C LYS A 97 9.91 17.86 18.03
N GLY A 98 10.66 18.03 19.12
CA GLY A 98 11.87 17.25 19.43
C GLY A 98 11.62 15.80 19.86
N LYS A 99 10.35 15.42 20.10
CA LYS A 99 9.96 14.05 20.49
C LYS A 99 9.32 13.27 19.33
N TRP A 100 9.14 13.90 18.18
CA TRP A 100 8.62 13.21 17.00
C TRP A 100 9.62 12.17 16.49
N LYS A 101 9.12 10.97 16.25
CA LYS A 101 9.85 9.90 15.55
C LYS A 101 9.24 9.76 14.17
N MET A 102 10.07 9.72 13.14
CA MET A 102 9.63 9.56 11.76
C MET A 102 8.71 8.34 11.62
N GLU A 103 7.54 8.54 11.03
CA GLU A 103 6.61 7.48 10.68
C GLU A 103 6.73 7.20 9.18
N HIS A 104 7.07 5.96 8.83
CA HIS A 104 7.26 5.55 7.44
C HIS A 104 5.96 5.06 6.77
N PHE A 105 4.87 5.04 7.52
CA PHE A 105 3.57 4.58 7.04
C PHE A 105 3.70 3.22 6.30
N PHE A 106 3.11 3.13 5.14
CA PHE A 106 3.06 1.95 4.29
C PHE A 106 4.32 1.73 3.41
N MET A 107 5.31 2.63 3.46
CA MET A 107 6.49 2.56 2.59
C MET A 107 7.24 1.23 2.69
N ARG A 108 7.36 0.68 3.91
CA ARG A 108 8.08 -0.60 4.12
C ARG A 108 7.35 -1.82 3.57
N GLN A 109 6.04 -1.79 3.47
CA GLN A 109 5.26 -2.90 2.91
C GLN A 109 5.04 -2.77 1.40
N GLY A 110 5.32 -1.59 0.82
CA GLY A 110 5.23 -1.34 -0.61
C GLY A 110 3.81 -1.23 -1.18
N TYR A 111 2.80 -1.18 -0.33
CA TYR A 111 1.39 -1.03 -0.71
C TYR A 111 0.56 -0.41 0.42
N TYR A 112 -0.61 0.12 0.06
CA TYR A 112 -1.65 0.58 0.97
C TYR A 112 -3.02 0.08 0.50
N THR A 113 -4.04 0.28 1.32
CA THR A 113 -5.40 -0.17 1.03
C THR A 113 -6.38 0.99 1.02
N LEU A 114 -7.48 0.80 0.29
CA LEU A 114 -8.63 1.69 0.25
C LEU A 114 -9.88 0.87 0.48
N ILE A 115 -10.79 1.38 1.30
CA ILE A 115 -12.10 0.77 1.54
C ILE A 115 -13.16 1.78 1.17
N PHE A 116 -13.97 1.45 0.17
CA PHE A 116 -15.09 2.27 -0.30
C PHE A 116 -16.42 1.54 -0.16
N ASP A 117 -17.53 2.27 -0.08
CA ASP A 117 -18.87 1.69 -0.10
C ASP A 117 -19.35 1.36 -1.52
N ASN A 118 -18.77 2.00 -2.52
CA ASN A 118 -19.08 1.78 -3.95
C ASN A 118 -17.93 2.27 -4.85
N LYS A 119 -17.93 1.81 -6.10
CA LYS A 119 -16.89 2.16 -7.11
C LYS A 119 -16.86 3.66 -7.45
N ALA A 120 -17.98 4.38 -7.32
CA ALA A 120 -18.01 5.82 -7.63
C ALA A 120 -17.15 6.64 -6.63
N GLN A 121 -16.92 6.14 -5.43
CA GLN A 121 -16.06 6.81 -4.45
C GLN A 121 -14.55 6.72 -4.80
N ILE A 122 -14.15 5.84 -5.71
CA ILE A 122 -12.74 5.71 -6.15
C ILE A 122 -12.21 7.03 -6.73
N LYS A 123 -13.10 7.82 -7.38
CA LYS A 123 -12.74 9.12 -7.93
C LYS A 123 -12.24 10.14 -6.89
N LEU A 124 -12.59 9.95 -5.61
CA LEU A 124 -12.16 10.85 -4.52
C LEU A 124 -10.63 10.86 -4.38
N VAL A 125 -9.93 9.81 -4.77
CA VAL A 125 -8.46 9.74 -4.76
C VAL A 125 -7.84 10.84 -5.64
N LYS A 126 -8.53 11.23 -6.71
CA LYS A 126 -8.10 12.28 -7.66
C LYS A 126 -8.80 13.63 -7.45
N ASP A 127 -9.50 13.80 -6.34
CA ASP A 127 -10.24 15.02 -6.05
C ASP A 127 -9.35 16.04 -5.35
N THR A 128 -8.97 17.09 -6.05
CA THR A 128 -8.12 18.18 -5.54
C THR A 128 -8.83 19.11 -4.57
N THR A 129 -10.17 19.02 -4.43
CA THR A 129 -10.98 19.86 -3.53
C THR A 129 -11.04 19.32 -2.10
N ILE A 130 -10.59 18.08 -1.89
CA ILE A 130 -10.56 17.47 -0.57
C ILE A 130 -9.60 18.25 0.34
N SER A 131 -10.05 18.52 1.56
CA SER A 131 -9.29 19.25 2.58
C SER A 131 -9.05 18.44 3.86
N HIS A 132 -9.58 17.23 3.94
CA HIS A 132 -9.48 16.33 5.10
C HIS A 132 -9.25 14.90 4.65
N VAL A 133 -8.16 14.28 5.11
CA VAL A 133 -7.80 12.89 4.83
C VAL A 133 -7.31 12.21 6.12
N VAL A 134 -7.67 10.95 6.28
CA VAL A 134 -7.20 10.16 7.42
C VAL A 134 -6.43 8.94 6.90
N VAL A 135 -5.20 8.76 7.36
CA VAL A 135 -4.45 7.53 7.17
C VAL A 135 -4.62 6.65 8.40
N GLU A 136 -5.25 5.52 8.23
CA GLU A 136 -5.47 4.53 9.28
C GLU A 136 -4.37 3.46 9.27
N LYS A 137 -3.82 3.17 10.44
CA LYS A 137 -2.97 2.00 10.70
C LYS A 137 -3.78 1.04 11.56
N ILE A 138 -4.27 -0.03 10.94
CA ILE A 138 -5.23 -0.97 11.53
C ILE A 138 -4.47 -2.18 12.05
N PHE A 139 -4.48 -2.38 13.36
CA PHE A 139 -3.80 -3.48 14.03
C PHE A 139 -4.80 -4.56 14.42
N PHE A 140 -4.93 -5.59 13.60
CA PHE A 140 -5.88 -6.69 13.87
C PHE A 140 -5.55 -7.44 15.17
N LYS A 141 -4.26 -7.69 15.45
CA LYS A 141 -3.84 -8.45 16.65
C LYS A 141 -4.28 -7.78 17.95
N ILE A 142 -4.13 -6.48 18.07
CA ILE A 142 -4.45 -5.72 19.29
C ILE A 142 -5.80 -4.99 19.21
N LYS A 143 -6.56 -5.22 18.12
CA LYS A 143 -7.91 -4.67 17.91
C LYS A 143 -7.99 -3.14 18.02
N THR A 144 -6.96 -2.45 17.52
CA THR A 144 -6.83 -1.00 17.61
C THR A 144 -6.59 -0.40 16.22
N VAL A 145 -7.12 0.78 16.00
CA VAL A 145 -6.85 1.63 14.84
C VAL A 145 -6.15 2.89 15.33
N GLN A 146 -5.00 3.20 14.75
CA GLN A 146 -4.33 4.48 14.88
C GLN A 146 -4.65 5.30 13.64
N GLN A 147 -5.23 6.47 13.82
CA GLN A 147 -5.58 7.40 12.77
C GLN A 147 -4.61 8.59 12.78
N PHE A 148 -4.02 8.89 11.63
CA PHE A 148 -3.25 10.10 11.38
C PHE A 148 -4.15 11.05 10.61
N VAL A 149 -4.52 12.17 11.22
CA VAL A 149 -5.48 13.13 10.67
C VAL A 149 -4.71 14.22 9.93
N PHE A 150 -5.00 14.34 8.66
CA PHE A 150 -4.42 15.37 7.80
C PHE A 150 -5.49 16.36 7.37
N ASP A 151 -5.20 17.64 7.55
CA ASP A 151 -6.05 18.74 7.10
C ASP A 151 -5.25 19.68 6.19
N ARG A 152 -5.91 20.23 5.17
CA ARG A 152 -5.31 21.24 4.31
C ARG A 152 -5.38 22.60 5.00
N LYS A 153 -4.24 23.20 5.31
CA LYS A 153 -4.11 24.53 5.92
C LYS A 153 -3.34 25.45 4.99
N ASN A 154 -3.94 26.56 4.59
CA ASN A 154 -3.35 27.51 3.63
C ASN A 154 -2.84 26.86 2.32
N GLY A 155 -3.57 25.88 1.83
CA GLY A 155 -3.22 25.13 0.60
C GLY A 155 -2.25 23.95 0.82
N GLU A 156 -1.69 23.80 2.02
CA GLU A 156 -0.72 22.76 2.34
C GLU A 156 -1.33 21.65 3.23
N TRP A 157 -0.99 20.39 2.94
CA TRP A 157 -1.36 19.29 3.80
C TRP A 157 -0.53 19.26 5.08
N MET A 158 -1.21 19.18 6.23
CA MET A 158 -0.60 19.18 7.55
C MET A 158 -1.14 18.01 8.37
N LEU A 159 -0.26 17.28 9.06
CA LEU A 159 -0.68 16.34 10.10
C LEU A 159 -1.10 17.15 11.35
N THR A 160 -2.37 17.04 11.72
CA THR A 160 -3.00 17.88 12.75
C THR A 160 -3.31 17.11 14.03
N ALA A 161 -3.49 15.79 13.97
CA ALA A 161 -3.77 14.96 15.13
C ALA A 161 -3.41 13.50 14.91
N ILE A 162 -3.22 12.77 16.00
CA ILE A 162 -3.24 11.30 16.03
C ILE A 162 -4.39 10.85 16.93
N GLU A 163 -5.17 9.87 16.48
CA GLU A 163 -6.23 9.30 17.29
C GLU A 163 -6.16 7.77 17.36
N TYR A 164 -6.31 7.22 18.55
CA TYR A 164 -6.42 5.78 18.79
C TYR A 164 -7.85 5.41 19.14
N LYS A 165 -8.40 4.45 18.39
CA LYS A 165 -9.75 3.90 18.58
C LYS A 165 -9.73 2.39 18.58
N PRO A 166 -10.59 1.71 19.34
CA PRO A 166 -10.78 0.27 19.17
C PRO A 166 -11.41 -0.01 17.79
N ILE A 167 -11.02 -1.14 17.17
CA ILE A 167 -11.45 -1.50 15.83
C ILE A 167 -12.98 -1.58 15.67
N PHE A 168 -13.71 -1.94 16.74
CA PHE A 168 -15.18 -2.01 16.71
C PHE A 168 -15.87 -0.64 16.62
N ARG A 169 -15.13 0.46 16.83
CA ARG A 169 -15.60 1.84 16.59
C ARG A 169 -15.22 2.38 15.22
N ASN A 170 -14.53 1.59 14.41
CA ASN A 170 -14.24 1.98 13.03
C ASN A 170 -15.52 1.90 12.20
N MET A 171 -15.66 2.81 11.24
CA MET A 171 -16.83 2.85 10.35
C MET A 171 -16.94 1.60 9.47
N ASN A 172 -15.84 0.88 9.26
CA ASN A 172 -15.77 -0.39 8.55
C ASN A 172 -15.71 -1.60 9.50
N ALA A 173 -16.05 -1.47 10.78
CA ALA A 173 -15.83 -2.49 11.80
C ALA A 173 -16.36 -3.88 11.43
N SER A 174 -17.59 -3.96 10.89
CA SER A 174 -18.20 -5.21 10.44
C SER A 174 -17.38 -5.89 9.32
N PHE A 175 -16.97 -5.09 8.34
CA PHE A 175 -16.13 -5.56 7.24
C PHE A 175 -14.72 -5.95 7.72
N LEU A 176 -14.09 -5.16 8.56
CA LEU A 176 -12.76 -5.44 9.10
C LEU A 176 -12.72 -6.71 9.94
N LYS A 177 -13.78 -6.99 10.72
CA LYS A 177 -13.93 -8.25 11.47
C LYS A 177 -13.99 -9.46 10.53
N PHE A 178 -14.72 -9.34 9.43
CA PHE A 178 -14.78 -10.36 8.39
C PHE A 178 -13.42 -10.50 7.68
N TYR A 179 -12.85 -9.38 7.22
CA TYR A 179 -11.62 -9.36 6.43
C TYR A 179 -10.43 -9.95 7.19
N GLU A 180 -10.33 -9.74 8.49
CA GLU A 180 -9.29 -10.33 9.33
C GLU A 180 -9.22 -11.86 9.19
N LYS A 181 -10.37 -12.52 9.13
CA LYS A 181 -10.43 -13.97 8.93
C LYS A 181 -10.23 -14.32 7.46
N PHE A 182 -10.89 -13.60 6.55
CA PHE A 182 -10.76 -13.79 5.12
C PHE A 182 -9.30 -13.74 4.65
N SER A 183 -8.52 -12.81 5.15
CA SER A 183 -7.13 -12.63 4.72
C SER A 183 -6.18 -13.76 5.13
N ARG A 184 -6.56 -14.66 6.06
CA ARG A 184 -5.67 -15.67 6.65
C ARG A 184 -6.11 -17.11 6.46
N ASP A 185 -7.36 -17.35 6.16
CA ASP A 185 -7.97 -18.67 6.17
C ASP A 185 -8.51 -18.99 4.76
N SER A 186 -7.79 -19.85 4.04
CA SER A 186 -8.13 -20.21 2.65
C SER A 186 -9.48 -20.91 2.52
N LEU A 187 -9.86 -21.76 3.48
CA LEU A 187 -11.18 -22.37 3.49
C LEU A 187 -12.27 -21.36 3.76
N PHE A 188 -12.01 -20.41 4.65
CA PHE A 188 -12.93 -19.31 4.89
C PHE A 188 -13.08 -18.40 3.68
N GLN A 189 -12.01 -18.17 2.89
CA GLN A 189 -12.08 -17.45 1.62
C GLN A 189 -13.09 -18.11 0.69
N ILE A 190 -12.91 -19.40 0.41
CA ILE A 190 -13.79 -20.20 -0.48
C ILE A 190 -15.25 -20.13 0.02
N ASN A 191 -15.47 -20.38 1.31
CA ASN A 191 -16.80 -20.33 1.93
C ASN A 191 -17.42 -18.93 2.04
N SER A 192 -16.65 -17.89 1.72
CA SER A 192 -17.06 -16.47 1.73
C SER A 192 -17.12 -15.90 0.31
N MET A 193 -17.42 -16.73 -0.67
CA MET A 193 -17.64 -16.32 -2.07
C MET A 193 -19.08 -16.46 -2.46
N ALA A 194 -19.51 -15.69 -3.47
CA ALA A 194 -20.75 -15.94 -4.19
C ALA A 194 -20.62 -17.26 -4.98
N GLU A 195 -21.76 -17.85 -5.37
CA GLU A 195 -21.78 -19.06 -6.20
C GLU A 195 -20.95 -18.89 -7.49
N GLU A 196 -21.02 -17.69 -8.08
CA GLU A 196 -20.16 -17.24 -9.16
C GLU A 196 -19.49 -15.93 -8.77
N VAL A 197 -18.18 -15.83 -8.96
CA VAL A 197 -17.38 -14.63 -8.74
C VAL A 197 -16.88 -14.11 -10.06
N LYS A 198 -17.24 -12.87 -10.39
CA LYS A 198 -16.71 -12.22 -11.59
C LYS A 198 -15.25 -11.86 -11.37
N PHE A 199 -14.39 -12.21 -12.32
CA PHE A 199 -12.99 -11.79 -12.30
C PHE A 199 -12.62 -10.98 -13.54
N THR A 200 -11.61 -10.15 -13.41
CA THR A 200 -10.93 -9.44 -14.49
C THR A 200 -9.44 -9.51 -14.24
N THR A 201 -8.68 -9.96 -15.21
CA THR A 201 -7.21 -10.08 -15.15
C THR A 201 -6.61 -9.56 -16.45
N PRO A 202 -5.35 -9.08 -16.48
CA PRO A 202 -4.65 -8.80 -17.74
C PRO A 202 -4.68 -10.02 -18.67
N ASP A 203 -4.76 -9.76 -19.96
CA ASP A 203 -4.66 -10.78 -20.96
C ASP A 203 -3.20 -11.21 -21.10
N PRO A 204 -2.84 -12.50 -20.92
CA PRO A 204 -1.46 -12.94 -21.06
C PRO A 204 -0.92 -12.82 -22.49
N ASP A 205 -1.79 -12.72 -23.50
CA ASP A 205 -1.43 -12.63 -24.91
C ASP A 205 -1.46 -11.18 -25.45
N ASP A 206 -2.00 -10.22 -24.69
CA ASP A 206 -2.10 -8.81 -25.08
C ASP A 206 -2.01 -7.88 -23.83
N ASP A 207 -0.86 -7.22 -23.67
CA ASP A 207 -0.55 -6.30 -22.55
C ASP A 207 -1.55 -5.13 -22.40
N PHE A 208 -2.35 -4.83 -23.42
CA PHE A 208 -3.31 -3.72 -23.44
C PHE A 208 -4.76 -4.17 -23.22
N SER A 209 -5.00 -5.46 -23.10
CA SER A 209 -6.34 -6.01 -22.93
C SER A 209 -6.53 -6.72 -21.58
N SER A 210 -7.79 -7.04 -21.27
CA SER A 210 -8.15 -7.74 -20.05
C SER A 210 -9.16 -8.83 -20.35
N ILE A 211 -8.96 -9.99 -19.75
CA ILE A 211 -9.90 -11.11 -19.77
C ILE A 211 -10.88 -10.95 -18.61
N THR A 212 -12.16 -11.01 -18.91
CA THR A 212 -13.22 -11.04 -17.89
C THR A 212 -13.97 -12.35 -17.99
N GLY A 213 -14.20 -12.98 -16.84
CA GLY A 213 -14.94 -14.23 -16.75
C GLY A 213 -15.63 -14.40 -15.40
N ASN A 214 -16.25 -15.56 -15.22
CA ASN A 214 -16.78 -16.01 -13.94
C ASN A 214 -16.02 -17.24 -13.48
N MET A 215 -15.80 -17.35 -12.19
CA MET A 215 -15.19 -18.52 -11.56
C MET A 215 -16.08 -19.06 -10.44
N MET A 216 -16.00 -20.34 -10.21
CA MET A 216 -16.60 -20.98 -9.05
C MET A 216 -15.67 -20.90 -7.84
N PRO A 217 -16.20 -20.92 -6.59
CA PRO A 217 -15.39 -20.80 -5.38
C PRO A 217 -14.23 -21.79 -5.28
N GLU A 218 -14.40 -23.01 -5.81
CA GLU A 218 -13.39 -24.07 -5.79
C GLU A 218 -12.14 -23.74 -6.62
N GLN A 219 -12.29 -22.87 -7.62
CA GLN A 219 -11.20 -22.40 -8.49
C GLN A 219 -10.38 -21.28 -7.87
N TRP A 220 -10.82 -20.74 -6.71
CA TRP A 220 -10.14 -19.63 -6.05
C TRP A 220 -8.62 -19.79 -5.82
N PRO A 221 -8.11 -20.99 -5.45
CA PRO A 221 -6.67 -21.17 -5.30
C PRO A 221 -5.86 -20.81 -6.54
N ASP A 222 -6.42 -21.01 -7.74
CA ASP A 222 -5.77 -20.79 -9.02
C ASP A 222 -5.91 -19.34 -9.52
N PHE A 223 -6.98 -18.65 -9.12
CA PHE A 223 -7.32 -17.31 -9.59
C PHE A 223 -7.05 -16.19 -8.58
N LYS A 224 -6.85 -16.51 -7.30
CA LYS A 224 -6.69 -15.50 -6.25
C LYS A 224 -5.52 -14.56 -6.55
N PRO A 225 -5.65 -13.28 -6.19
CA PRO A 225 -4.55 -12.33 -6.28
C PRO A 225 -3.31 -12.84 -5.53
N GLY A 226 -2.12 -12.59 -6.06
CA GLY A 226 -0.85 -12.95 -5.43
C GLY A 226 -0.63 -12.29 -4.07
N LEU A 227 -1.34 -11.17 -3.80
CA LEU A 227 -1.30 -10.45 -2.54
C LEU A 227 -2.71 -10.27 -1.95
N ILE A 228 -2.95 -10.89 -0.80
CA ILE A 228 -4.09 -10.58 0.09
C ILE A 228 -3.50 -10.03 1.39
N PRO A 229 -3.57 -8.72 1.65
CA PRO A 229 -2.94 -8.09 2.80
C PRO A 229 -3.36 -8.69 4.14
N THR A 230 -2.38 -8.99 4.99
CA THR A 230 -2.60 -9.54 6.34
C THR A 230 -1.90 -8.68 7.40
N GLY A 231 -2.18 -8.90 8.67
CA GLY A 231 -1.46 -8.26 9.78
C GLY A 231 -1.88 -6.82 10.01
N THR A 232 -1.01 -5.87 9.68
CA THR A 232 -1.32 -4.43 9.80
C THR A 232 -1.72 -3.88 8.44
N LEU A 233 -2.90 -3.26 8.35
CA LEU A 233 -3.33 -2.56 7.15
C LEU A 233 -3.10 -1.05 7.31
N TYR A 234 -2.64 -0.41 6.24
CA TYR A 234 -2.70 1.04 6.09
C TYR A 234 -3.82 1.37 5.11
N ASN A 235 -4.89 1.99 5.60
CA ASN A 235 -6.06 2.38 4.83
C ASN A 235 -6.16 3.90 4.75
N ILE A 236 -6.40 4.46 3.56
CA ILE A 236 -6.55 5.90 3.38
C ILE A 236 -8.03 6.24 3.18
N ILE A 237 -8.50 7.26 3.91
CA ILE A 237 -9.86 7.77 3.87
C ILE A 237 -9.83 9.19 3.32
N TYR A 238 -10.39 9.40 2.12
CA TYR A 238 -10.42 10.68 1.41
C TYR A 238 -11.69 11.50 1.73
N GLY A 239 -12.11 11.52 2.98
CA GLY A 239 -13.30 12.26 3.41
C GLY A 239 -14.62 11.64 2.97
N GLN A 240 -14.62 10.40 2.42
CA GLN A 240 -15.86 9.70 2.10
C GLN A 240 -16.71 9.51 3.35
N LYS A 241 -18.01 9.79 3.19
CA LYS A 241 -18.99 9.46 4.20
C LYS A 241 -19.32 7.97 4.07
N TYR A 242 -19.09 7.24 5.13
CA TYR A 242 -19.54 5.85 5.22
C TYR A 242 -20.99 5.82 5.69
N SER A 243 -21.76 4.94 5.08
CA SER A 243 -23.05 4.49 5.61
C SER A 243 -22.95 3.03 6.05
N GLU A 244 -23.97 2.49 6.70
CA GLU A 244 -24.07 1.03 6.88
C GLU A 244 -24.29 0.35 5.53
N SER A 245 -23.25 0.32 4.73
CA SER A 245 -23.26 -0.25 3.39
C SER A 245 -23.27 -1.78 3.46
N THR A 246 -24.06 -2.37 2.60
CA THR A 246 -24.03 -3.83 2.33
C THR A 246 -23.01 -4.20 1.25
N ARG A 247 -22.25 -3.23 0.75
CA ARG A 247 -21.19 -3.41 -0.25
C ARG A 247 -19.90 -2.77 0.25
N LYS A 248 -18.77 -3.40 -0.04
CA LYS A 248 -17.43 -2.82 0.12
C LYS A 248 -16.61 -3.09 -1.12
N VAL A 249 -15.92 -2.06 -1.58
CA VAL A 249 -14.85 -2.16 -2.58
C VAL A 249 -13.54 -2.01 -1.81
N PHE A 250 -12.81 -3.10 -1.72
CA PHE A 250 -11.50 -3.16 -1.07
C PHE A 250 -10.42 -3.15 -2.16
N MET A 251 -9.58 -2.14 -2.13
CA MET A 251 -8.50 -2.00 -3.09
C MET A 251 -7.15 -2.12 -2.38
N VAL A 252 -6.19 -2.74 -3.08
CA VAL A 252 -4.77 -2.75 -2.70
C VAL A 252 -4.03 -2.03 -3.80
N ARG A 253 -3.30 -0.98 -3.44
CA ARG A 253 -2.46 -0.22 -4.36
C ARG A 253 -1.01 -0.28 -3.97
N GLY A 254 -0.18 -0.62 -4.93
CA GLY A 254 1.26 -0.61 -4.78
C GLY A 254 1.85 0.79 -4.86
N ILE A 255 3.05 0.94 -4.33
CA ILE A 255 3.83 2.16 -4.39
C ILE A 255 4.83 1.99 -5.52
N ALA A 256 4.65 2.73 -6.63
CA ALA A 256 5.54 2.74 -7.79
C ALA A 256 5.82 1.36 -8.45
N ASN A 257 4.95 0.37 -8.26
CA ASN A 257 5.12 -0.99 -8.81
C ASN A 257 3.94 -1.47 -9.67
N GLY A 258 2.99 -0.58 -9.98
CA GLY A 258 1.83 -0.90 -10.84
C GLY A 258 0.80 -1.86 -10.21
N LEU A 259 1.02 -2.34 -8.99
CA LEU A 259 0.07 -3.24 -8.34
C LEU A 259 -1.26 -2.55 -8.07
N GLU A 260 -2.33 -3.08 -8.65
CA GLU A 260 -3.70 -2.70 -8.30
C GLU A 260 -4.56 -3.96 -8.22
N ILE A 261 -5.15 -4.21 -7.05
CA ILE A 261 -6.10 -5.30 -6.82
C ILE A 261 -7.39 -4.68 -6.31
N GLU A 262 -8.51 -5.02 -6.91
CA GLU A 262 -9.84 -4.64 -6.45
C GLU A 262 -10.63 -5.89 -6.08
N MET A 263 -11.22 -5.92 -4.90
CA MET A 263 -12.13 -6.96 -4.44
C MET A 263 -13.45 -6.33 -4.01
N VAL A 264 -14.56 -6.79 -4.57
CA VAL A 264 -15.90 -6.31 -4.23
C VAL A 264 -16.60 -7.33 -3.36
N PHE A 265 -16.95 -6.90 -2.17
CA PHE A 265 -17.70 -7.70 -1.20
C PHE A 265 -19.13 -7.20 -1.08
N ARG A 266 -20.09 -8.13 -0.99
CA ARG A 266 -21.50 -7.83 -0.71
C ARG A 266 -21.96 -8.58 0.54
N ARG A 267 -22.73 -7.89 1.37
CA ARG A 267 -23.32 -8.49 2.57
C ARG A 267 -24.71 -9.01 2.25
N ARG A 268 -24.90 -10.34 2.33
CA ARG A 268 -26.18 -11.01 2.13
C ARG A 268 -26.50 -11.85 3.37
N SER A 269 -27.71 -11.74 3.90
CA SER A 269 -28.14 -12.49 5.10
C SER A 269 -27.13 -12.40 6.26
N GLY A 270 -26.56 -11.20 6.47
CA GLY A 270 -25.57 -10.95 7.54
C GLY A 270 -24.13 -11.40 7.23
N LYS A 271 -23.89 -12.14 6.15
CA LYS A 271 -22.55 -12.63 5.74
C LYS A 271 -21.97 -11.80 4.62
N TRP A 272 -20.68 -11.49 4.69
CA TRP A 272 -19.93 -10.89 3.61
C TRP A 272 -19.49 -11.96 2.61
N LEU A 273 -19.70 -11.71 1.33
CA LEU A 273 -19.33 -12.60 0.22
C LEU A 273 -18.52 -11.81 -0.80
N LEU A 274 -17.41 -12.37 -1.29
CA LEU A 274 -16.69 -11.88 -2.46
C LEU A 274 -17.55 -12.13 -3.69
N THR A 275 -17.79 -11.10 -4.50
CA THR A 275 -18.61 -11.17 -5.71
C THR A 275 -17.87 -10.80 -6.98
N GLU A 276 -16.84 -9.97 -6.85
CA GLU A 276 -16.03 -9.51 -7.98
C GLU A 276 -14.59 -9.31 -7.50
N PHE A 277 -13.61 -9.57 -8.36
CA PHE A 277 -12.22 -9.12 -8.15
C PHE A 277 -11.55 -8.79 -9.46
N SER A 278 -10.52 -7.95 -9.41
CA SER A 278 -9.58 -7.70 -10.51
C SER A 278 -8.16 -7.54 -9.97
N CYS A 279 -7.19 -7.96 -10.75
CA CYS A 279 -5.76 -7.84 -10.46
C CYS A 279 -4.96 -7.77 -11.77
#